data_f95470cf8ee6e50e074dabfbacddeb25
#
_entry.id   f95470cf8ee6e50e074dabfbacddeb25
#
_cell.length_a   1.000
_cell.length_b   1.000
_cell.length_c   1.000
_cell.angle_alpha   90.00
_cell.angle_beta   90.00
_cell.angle_gamma   90.00
#
_symmetry.space_group_name_H-M   'P 1'
#
loop_
_entity.id
_entity.type
_entity.pdbx_description
1 polymer ?
#
loop_
_entity_poly.entity_id
_entity_poly.type
_entity_poly.pdbx_seq_one_letter_code
_entity_poly.pdbx_strand_id
1 'polypeptide(L)'
;MRPQYDPARVESTAQAKWLEDDVFRAVEDETRPKFYACSMLPYPSGKLHMGHVRNYTINDMLARHMRMKGFNVLMPMGWDAFGLPAENAALQSGVSPAEWTRLNIADMKAQMQPLGLAFDWSREIATCDPQYYKWSQWFFLKLLEKGVAYKKTQIVNWDPVDQTVLANEQVIDGRGWRSGALVEQREIPGYYLRITQYAEELLSAIDTLDGWPDRVRTMQRNWIGKASGVRLAFAHRIRDASEQLIDAGKLWVFTTRVDTLMGVTFCAISPGHALARRALELDPRLESQV
;
A
#
# COMPACT_ATOMS: atom_id res chain seq x y z
N MET A 1 -28.00 -34.69 -33.07
CA MET A 1 -26.84 -33.86 -32.71
C MET A 1 -26.85 -32.62 -33.58
N ARG A 2 -26.63 -31.41 -33.05
CA ARG A 2 -26.46 -30.21 -33.88
C ARG A 2 -25.10 -30.29 -34.58
N PRO A 3 -25.01 -29.98 -35.88
CA PRO A 3 -23.82 -30.22 -36.65
C PRO A 3 -22.61 -29.34 -36.30
N GLN A 4 -22.82 -28.31 -35.51
CA GLN A 4 -21.73 -27.38 -35.12
C GLN A 4 -21.95 -26.86 -33.67
N TYR A 5 -20.88 -26.82 -32.87
CA TYR A 5 -20.84 -26.20 -31.57
C TYR A 5 -20.90 -24.68 -31.71
N ASP A 6 -21.83 -24.04 -30.97
CA ASP A 6 -22.01 -22.58 -30.95
C ASP A 6 -21.64 -22.08 -29.54
N PRO A 7 -20.40 -21.58 -29.34
CA PRO A 7 -19.92 -21.16 -28.03
C PRO A 7 -20.79 -20.04 -27.43
N ALA A 8 -21.11 -19.01 -28.19
CA ALA A 8 -21.83 -17.85 -27.70
C ALA A 8 -23.20 -18.21 -27.13
N ARG A 9 -23.92 -19.10 -27.82
CA ARG A 9 -25.21 -19.58 -27.37
C ARG A 9 -25.09 -20.50 -26.15
N VAL A 10 -24.11 -21.41 -26.12
CA VAL A 10 -23.91 -22.33 -25.01
C VAL A 10 -23.51 -21.57 -23.75
N GLU A 11 -22.57 -20.64 -23.88
CA GLU A 11 -22.06 -19.82 -22.79
C GLU A 11 -23.17 -18.94 -22.19
N SER A 12 -23.91 -18.20 -23.02
CA SER A 12 -25.00 -17.35 -22.55
C SER A 12 -26.13 -18.14 -21.87
N THR A 13 -26.46 -19.34 -22.41
CA THR A 13 -27.46 -20.21 -21.79
C THR A 13 -26.99 -20.75 -20.45
N ALA A 14 -25.74 -21.16 -20.34
CA ALA A 14 -25.17 -21.69 -19.11
C ALA A 14 -25.08 -20.58 -18.03
N GLN A 15 -24.63 -19.40 -18.40
CA GLN A 15 -24.51 -18.26 -17.47
C GLN A 15 -25.88 -17.82 -16.96
N ALA A 16 -26.88 -17.74 -17.83
CA ALA A 16 -28.26 -17.43 -17.44
C ALA A 16 -28.78 -18.43 -16.40
N LYS A 17 -28.52 -19.73 -16.63
CA LYS A 17 -28.95 -20.78 -15.70
C LYS A 17 -28.20 -20.70 -14.37
N TRP A 18 -26.89 -20.42 -14.37
CA TRP A 18 -26.13 -20.24 -13.12
C TRP A 18 -26.64 -19.08 -12.28
N LEU A 19 -27.08 -17.99 -12.92
CA LEU A 19 -27.70 -16.85 -12.24
C LEU A 19 -29.09 -17.20 -11.68
N GLU A 20 -29.92 -17.90 -12.47
CA GLU A 20 -31.24 -18.35 -12.04
C GLU A 20 -31.19 -19.29 -10.83
N ASP A 21 -30.26 -20.24 -10.86
CA ASP A 21 -30.08 -21.26 -9.83
C ASP A 21 -29.21 -20.78 -8.64
N ASP A 22 -28.65 -19.54 -8.70
CA ASP A 22 -27.77 -18.94 -7.69
C ASP A 22 -26.56 -19.86 -7.32
N VAL A 23 -25.99 -20.52 -8.33
CA VAL A 23 -25.04 -21.65 -8.17
C VAL A 23 -23.79 -21.28 -7.40
N PHE A 24 -23.36 -20.01 -7.47
CA PHE A 24 -22.09 -19.55 -6.89
C PHE A 24 -22.23 -18.91 -5.51
N ARG A 25 -23.45 -18.80 -5.01
CA ARG A 25 -23.70 -18.22 -3.70
C ARG A 25 -23.14 -19.09 -2.59
N ALA A 26 -22.36 -18.48 -1.71
CA ALA A 26 -21.94 -19.12 -0.46
C ALA A 26 -23.07 -19.03 0.57
N VAL A 27 -23.38 -20.13 1.23
CA VAL A 27 -24.40 -20.22 2.28
C VAL A 27 -23.73 -20.45 3.65
N GLU A 28 -24.39 -20.04 4.71
CA GLU A 28 -23.94 -20.35 6.08
C GLU A 28 -24.31 -21.81 6.39
N ASP A 29 -23.37 -22.71 6.12
CA ASP A 29 -23.50 -24.16 6.31
C ASP A 29 -22.24 -24.68 7.00
N GLU A 30 -22.39 -25.12 8.26
CA GLU A 30 -21.31 -25.65 9.06
C GLU A 30 -21.03 -27.14 8.77
N THR A 31 -21.91 -27.82 8.05
CA THR A 31 -21.79 -29.25 7.76
C THR A 31 -20.81 -29.56 6.64
N ARG A 32 -20.54 -28.58 5.76
CA ARG A 32 -19.60 -28.70 4.65
C ARG A 32 -18.27 -28.06 4.97
N PRO A 33 -17.15 -28.66 4.53
CA PRO A 33 -15.84 -28.03 4.65
C PRO A 33 -15.83 -26.69 3.87
N LYS A 34 -15.20 -25.67 4.45
CA LYS A 34 -15.17 -24.32 3.88
C LYS A 34 -13.92 -24.14 3.01
N PHE A 35 -14.08 -23.41 1.92
CA PHE A 35 -12.98 -22.97 1.08
C PHE A 35 -13.16 -21.51 0.69
N TYR A 36 -12.14 -20.69 0.98
CA TYR A 36 -12.13 -19.27 0.64
C TYR A 36 -11.24 -19.04 -0.58
N ALA A 37 -11.86 -18.77 -1.73
CA ALA A 37 -11.19 -18.44 -2.98
C ALA A 37 -11.06 -16.91 -3.10
N CYS A 38 -9.99 -16.36 -2.50
CA CYS A 38 -9.76 -14.90 -2.48
C CYS A 38 -8.85 -14.48 -3.62
N SER A 39 -9.32 -13.54 -4.44
CA SER A 39 -8.49 -12.79 -5.39
C SER A 39 -8.28 -11.37 -4.91
N MET A 40 -7.20 -10.74 -5.37
CA MET A 40 -7.00 -9.32 -5.16
C MET A 40 -8.13 -8.53 -5.84
N LEU A 41 -8.76 -7.61 -5.10
CA LEU A 41 -9.82 -6.76 -5.64
C LEU A 41 -9.23 -5.82 -6.71
N PRO A 42 -9.86 -5.68 -7.88
CA PRO A 42 -9.37 -4.77 -8.91
C PRO A 42 -9.58 -3.31 -8.49
N TYR A 43 -8.68 -2.46 -8.95
CA TYR A 43 -8.84 -1.02 -8.83
C TYR A 43 -9.64 -0.49 -10.03
N PRO A 44 -10.79 0.21 -9.85
CA PRO A 44 -11.65 0.65 -10.94
C PRO A 44 -11.10 1.92 -11.62
N SER A 45 -9.97 1.81 -12.31
CA SER A 45 -9.31 2.92 -13.00
C SER A 45 -9.41 2.87 -14.53
N GLY A 46 -10.26 2.02 -15.08
CA GLY A 46 -10.43 1.87 -16.52
C GLY A 46 -10.98 0.51 -16.91
N LYS A 47 -10.41 -0.11 -17.95
CA LYS A 47 -10.86 -1.40 -18.48
C LYS A 47 -10.10 -2.57 -17.86
N LEU A 48 -10.71 -3.75 -17.91
CA LEU A 48 -10.01 -5.00 -17.62
C LEU A 48 -8.83 -5.20 -18.60
N HIS A 49 -7.77 -5.81 -18.11
CA HIS A 49 -6.63 -6.24 -18.90
C HIS A 49 -6.32 -7.72 -18.65
N MET A 50 -5.45 -8.30 -19.48
CA MET A 50 -5.10 -9.72 -19.41
C MET A 50 -4.57 -10.18 -18.03
N GLY A 51 -3.97 -9.28 -17.24
CA GLY A 51 -3.57 -9.57 -15.87
C GLY A 51 -4.75 -9.92 -14.97
N HIS A 52 -5.87 -9.19 -15.09
CA HIS A 52 -7.11 -9.49 -14.40
C HIS A 52 -7.67 -10.85 -14.84
N VAL A 53 -7.77 -11.08 -16.16
CA VAL A 53 -8.29 -12.34 -16.73
C VAL A 53 -7.48 -13.52 -16.20
N ARG A 54 -6.15 -13.45 -16.26
CA ARG A 54 -5.27 -14.51 -15.77
C ARG A 54 -5.49 -14.81 -14.28
N ASN A 55 -5.48 -13.77 -13.45
CA ASN A 55 -5.60 -13.89 -12.01
C ASN A 55 -6.94 -14.51 -11.60
N TYR A 56 -8.02 -14.00 -12.16
CA TYR A 56 -9.37 -14.46 -11.80
C TYR A 56 -9.68 -15.84 -12.37
N THR A 57 -9.21 -16.18 -13.57
CA THR A 57 -9.41 -17.51 -14.15
C THR A 57 -8.69 -18.60 -13.34
N ILE A 58 -7.48 -18.34 -12.85
CA ILE A 58 -6.77 -19.29 -11.98
C ILE A 58 -7.56 -19.53 -10.69
N ASN A 59 -8.05 -18.47 -10.07
CA ASN A 59 -8.83 -18.58 -8.83
C ASN A 59 -10.20 -19.24 -9.08
N ASP A 60 -10.83 -18.92 -10.19
CA ASP A 60 -12.09 -19.54 -10.64
C ASP A 60 -11.95 -21.07 -10.82
N MET A 61 -10.88 -21.50 -11.44
CA MET A 61 -10.58 -22.94 -11.59
C MET A 61 -10.51 -23.61 -10.23
N LEU A 62 -9.80 -23.04 -9.25
CA LEU A 62 -9.70 -23.57 -7.89
C LEU A 62 -11.07 -23.59 -7.21
N ALA A 63 -11.85 -22.52 -7.32
CA ALA A 63 -13.18 -22.42 -6.73
C ALA A 63 -14.13 -23.48 -7.27
N ARG A 64 -14.16 -23.67 -8.60
CA ARG A 64 -14.98 -24.73 -9.24
C ARG A 64 -14.54 -26.13 -8.84
N HIS A 65 -13.23 -26.38 -8.81
CA HIS A 65 -12.69 -27.65 -8.38
C HIS A 65 -13.11 -27.98 -6.94
N MET A 66 -13.03 -27.04 -6.02
CA MET A 66 -13.41 -27.25 -4.63
C MET A 66 -14.92 -27.43 -4.48
N ARG A 67 -15.76 -26.70 -5.26
CA ARG A 67 -17.21 -26.97 -5.30
C ARG A 67 -17.53 -28.40 -5.76
N MET A 68 -16.84 -28.88 -6.80
CA MET A 68 -17.01 -30.26 -7.29
C MET A 68 -16.62 -31.29 -6.24
N LYS A 69 -15.73 -30.97 -5.31
CA LYS A 69 -15.36 -31.81 -4.15
C LYS A 69 -16.33 -31.67 -2.97
N GLY A 70 -17.40 -30.88 -3.09
CA GLY A 70 -18.42 -30.75 -2.04
C GLY A 70 -18.12 -29.66 -1.01
N PHE A 71 -17.11 -28.83 -1.21
CA PHE A 71 -16.82 -27.71 -0.33
C PHE A 71 -17.88 -26.59 -0.46
N ASN A 72 -18.13 -25.90 0.65
CA ASN A 72 -18.81 -24.61 0.64
C ASN A 72 -17.79 -23.53 0.28
N VAL A 73 -17.88 -23.02 -0.94
CA VAL A 73 -16.87 -22.10 -1.49
C VAL A 73 -17.37 -20.68 -1.48
N LEU A 74 -16.64 -19.79 -0.80
CA LEU A 74 -16.79 -18.35 -0.89
C LEU A 74 -15.76 -17.80 -1.89
N MET A 75 -16.23 -17.27 -3.01
CA MET A 75 -15.44 -16.53 -4.00
C MET A 75 -16.07 -15.13 -4.19
N PRO A 76 -15.77 -14.17 -3.31
CA PRO A 76 -16.33 -12.84 -3.39
C PRO A 76 -15.65 -12.01 -4.47
N MET A 77 -16.31 -10.93 -4.89
CA MET A 77 -15.73 -9.87 -5.71
C MET A 77 -15.94 -8.52 -5.04
N GLY A 78 -15.07 -7.58 -5.34
CA GLY A 78 -15.18 -6.22 -4.84
C GLY A 78 -14.24 -5.28 -5.59
N TRP A 79 -14.22 -4.03 -5.13
CA TRP A 79 -13.53 -2.92 -5.79
C TRP A 79 -12.66 -2.19 -4.77
N ASP A 80 -11.36 -2.15 -5.03
CA ASP A 80 -10.44 -1.29 -4.30
C ASP A 80 -10.55 0.13 -4.87
N ALA A 81 -11.29 1.01 -4.22
CA ALA A 81 -11.90 2.15 -4.88
C ALA A 81 -11.56 3.53 -4.30
N PHE A 82 -10.54 3.62 -3.43
CA PHE A 82 -9.98 4.89 -2.97
C PHE A 82 -8.62 5.17 -3.60
N GLY A 83 -8.24 6.44 -3.66
CA GLY A 83 -6.87 6.86 -3.92
C GLY A 83 -6.69 7.81 -5.10
N LEU A 84 -5.47 8.31 -5.23
CA LEU A 84 -5.04 9.31 -6.20
C LEU A 84 -5.31 8.96 -7.69
N PRO A 85 -5.23 7.69 -8.16
CA PRO A 85 -5.55 7.41 -9.56
C PRO A 85 -6.98 7.78 -9.96
N ALA A 86 -7.96 7.54 -9.09
CA ALA A 86 -9.35 7.93 -9.32
C ALA A 86 -9.52 9.46 -9.30
N GLU A 87 -8.86 10.13 -8.35
CA GLU A 87 -8.88 11.59 -8.24
C GLU A 87 -8.26 12.27 -9.48
N ASN A 88 -7.10 11.78 -9.94
CA ASN A 88 -6.42 12.30 -11.12
C ASN A 88 -7.25 12.13 -12.39
N ALA A 89 -7.84 10.96 -12.59
CA ALA A 89 -8.69 10.68 -13.74
C ALA A 89 -9.97 11.54 -13.71
N ALA A 90 -10.56 11.73 -12.54
CA ALA A 90 -11.71 12.61 -12.34
C ALA A 90 -11.39 14.06 -12.67
N LEU A 91 -10.24 14.57 -12.24
CA LEU A 91 -9.77 15.92 -12.57
C LEU A 91 -9.60 16.10 -14.09
N GLN A 92 -9.00 15.12 -14.79
CA GLN A 92 -8.80 15.16 -16.23
C GLN A 92 -10.10 15.11 -17.02
N SER A 93 -11.09 14.35 -16.54
CA SER A 93 -12.38 14.15 -17.20
C SER A 93 -13.46 15.18 -16.79
N GLY A 94 -13.20 16.01 -15.78
CA GLY A 94 -14.14 17.02 -15.29
C GLY A 94 -15.35 16.46 -14.54
N VAL A 95 -15.28 15.21 -14.08
CA VAL A 95 -16.34 14.56 -13.25
C VAL A 95 -15.86 14.38 -11.81
N SER A 96 -16.78 14.17 -10.88
CA SER A 96 -16.38 13.90 -9.50
C SER A 96 -15.68 12.53 -9.34
N PRO A 97 -14.71 12.36 -8.42
CA PRO A 97 -14.08 11.07 -8.16
C PRO A 97 -15.09 9.96 -7.84
N ALA A 98 -16.15 10.28 -7.11
CA ALA A 98 -17.20 9.32 -6.77
C ALA A 98 -17.96 8.83 -8.00
N GLU A 99 -18.38 9.74 -8.86
CA GLU A 99 -19.08 9.41 -10.10
C GLU A 99 -18.19 8.61 -11.06
N TRP A 100 -16.97 9.07 -11.28
CA TRP A 100 -15.99 8.40 -12.12
C TRP A 100 -15.74 6.96 -11.63
N THR A 101 -15.54 6.77 -10.33
CA THR A 101 -15.33 5.46 -9.72
C THR A 101 -16.51 4.53 -9.94
N ARG A 102 -17.75 5.01 -9.73
CA ARG A 102 -18.95 4.19 -9.93
C ARG A 102 -19.18 3.81 -11.38
N LEU A 103 -18.91 4.72 -12.33
CA LEU A 103 -18.97 4.40 -13.77
C LEU A 103 -17.94 3.31 -14.13
N ASN A 104 -16.72 3.41 -13.64
CA ASN A 104 -15.71 2.38 -13.90
C ASN A 104 -16.04 1.03 -13.26
N ILE A 105 -16.59 1.02 -12.04
CA ILE A 105 -17.07 -0.22 -11.41
C ILE A 105 -18.14 -0.88 -12.30
N ALA A 106 -19.12 -0.12 -12.76
CA ALA A 106 -20.18 -0.65 -13.61
C ALA A 106 -19.63 -1.20 -14.95
N ASP A 107 -18.72 -0.46 -15.59
CA ASP A 107 -18.10 -0.89 -16.86
C ASP A 107 -17.21 -2.14 -16.68
N MET A 108 -16.34 -2.17 -15.66
CA MET A 108 -15.51 -3.35 -15.38
C MET A 108 -16.35 -4.58 -15.01
N LYS A 109 -17.42 -4.39 -14.25
CA LYS A 109 -18.37 -5.48 -13.92
C LYS A 109 -19.02 -6.03 -15.18
N ALA A 110 -19.50 -5.15 -16.07
CA ALA A 110 -20.07 -5.54 -17.37
C ALA A 110 -19.07 -6.30 -18.26
N GLN A 111 -17.77 -5.96 -18.21
CA GLN A 111 -16.73 -6.70 -18.91
C GLN A 111 -16.40 -8.04 -18.23
N MET A 112 -16.55 -8.15 -16.92
CA MET A 112 -16.22 -9.35 -16.13
C MET A 112 -17.29 -10.42 -16.20
N GLN A 113 -18.56 -10.02 -16.25
CA GLN A 113 -19.70 -10.95 -16.28
C GLN A 113 -19.66 -11.95 -17.45
N PRO A 114 -19.39 -11.53 -18.73
CA PRO A 114 -19.31 -12.47 -19.86
C PRO A 114 -18.18 -13.50 -19.76
N LEU A 115 -17.19 -13.28 -18.90
CA LEU A 115 -16.14 -14.29 -18.63
C LEU A 115 -16.71 -15.51 -17.88
N GLY A 116 -17.91 -15.43 -17.35
CA GLY A 116 -18.59 -16.52 -16.66
C GLY A 116 -17.90 -16.99 -15.38
N LEU A 117 -17.15 -16.12 -14.71
CA LEU A 117 -16.42 -16.45 -13.48
C LEU A 117 -17.39 -16.72 -12.31
N ALA A 118 -17.01 -17.64 -11.46
CA ALA A 118 -17.84 -18.18 -10.37
C ALA A 118 -17.89 -17.26 -9.13
N PHE A 119 -17.98 -15.97 -9.33
CA PHE A 119 -18.11 -15.00 -8.25
C PHE A 119 -19.48 -15.06 -7.57
N ASP A 120 -19.46 -14.95 -6.25
CA ASP A 120 -20.65 -14.68 -5.46
C ASP A 120 -20.94 -13.16 -5.46
N TRP A 121 -21.70 -12.70 -6.45
CA TRP A 121 -22.06 -11.30 -6.59
C TRP A 121 -22.96 -10.78 -5.46
N SER A 122 -23.58 -11.65 -4.67
CA SER A 122 -24.33 -11.24 -3.49
C SER A 122 -23.43 -10.70 -2.37
N ARG A 123 -22.13 -10.98 -2.46
CA ARG A 123 -21.08 -10.52 -1.55
C ARG A 123 -20.18 -9.44 -2.16
N GLU A 124 -20.68 -8.76 -3.20
CA GLU A 124 -19.95 -7.64 -3.81
C GLU A 124 -19.77 -6.48 -2.83
N ILE A 125 -18.57 -5.91 -2.79
CA ILE A 125 -18.20 -4.78 -1.93
C ILE A 125 -17.44 -3.73 -2.71
N ALA A 126 -17.49 -2.48 -2.25
CA ALA A 126 -16.57 -1.42 -2.69
C ALA A 126 -15.94 -0.75 -1.46
N THR A 127 -14.61 -0.64 -1.45
CA THR A 127 -13.90 -0.11 -0.28
C THR A 127 -14.22 1.37 -0.01
N CYS A 128 -14.74 2.10 -1.02
CA CYS A 128 -15.19 3.48 -0.90
C CYS A 128 -16.62 3.61 -0.34
N ASP A 129 -17.33 2.51 -0.12
CA ASP A 129 -18.68 2.59 0.45
C ASP A 129 -18.63 2.76 1.97
N PRO A 130 -19.51 3.62 2.56
CA PRO A 130 -19.55 3.85 4.01
C PRO A 130 -19.72 2.57 4.82
N GLN A 131 -20.45 1.59 4.31
CA GLN A 131 -20.66 0.30 4.96
C GLN A 131 -19.37 -0.52 5.08
N TYR A 132 -18.40 -0.29 4.18
CA TYR A 132 -17.10 -0.90 4.23
C TYR A 132 -16.12 -0.08 5.09
N TYR A 133 -15.86 1.20 4.75
CA TYR A 133 -14.80 1.96 5.38
C TYR A 133 -15.07 2.33 6.84
N LYS A 134 -16.33 2.28 7.31
CA LYS A 134 -16.61 2.42 8.74
C LYS A 134 -15.82 1.45 9.62
N TRP A 135 -15.54 0.24 9.10
CA TRP A 135 -14.73 -0.75 9.82
C TRP A 135 -13.25 -0.40 9.84
N SER A 136 -12.74 0.20 8.77
CA SER A 136 -11.38 0.74 8.75
C SER A 136 -11.23 1.89 9.75
N GLN A 137 -12.23 2.77 9.85
CA GLN A 137 -12.27 3.85 10.84
C GLN A 137 -12.34 3.31 12.27
N TRP A 138 -13.20 2.33 12.51
CA TRP A 138 -13.28 1.66 13.82
C TRP A 138 -11.95 1.01 14.19
N PHE A 139 -11.32 0.30 13.26
CA PHE A 139 -10.03 -0.33 13.48
C PHE A 139 -8.94 0.70 13.79
N PHE A 140 -8.90 1.81 13.07
CA PHE A 140 -7.98 2.92 13.36
C PHE A 140 -8.15 3.44 14.80
N LEU A 141 -9.38 3.62 15.25
CA LEU A 141 -9.65 4.03 16.65
C LEU A 141 -9.10 3.01 17.65
N LYS A 142 -9.22 1.71 17.37
CA LYS A 142 -8.64 0.66 18.22
C LYS A 142 -7.11 0.69 18.22
N LEU A 143 -6.47 1.00 17.10
CA LEU A 143 -5.03 1.21 17.04
C LEU A 143 -4.60 2.44 17.85
N LEU A 144 -5.38 3.50 17.81
CA LEU A 144 -5.15 4.72 18.58
C LEU A 144 -5.29 4.46 20.10
N GLU A 145 -6.35 3.77 20.54
CA GLU A 145 -6.55 3.35 21.91
C GLU A 145 -5.37 2.51 22.47
N LYS A 146 -4.80 1.66 21.61
CA LYS A 146 -3.65 0.82 21.96
C LYS A 146 -2.29 1.54 21.86
N GLY A 147 -2.27 2.80 21.42
CA GLY A 147 -1.04 3.56 21.21
C GLY A 147 -0.20 3.08 20.02
N VAL A 148 -0.72 2.17 19.18
CA VAL A 148 -0.09 1.74 17.94
C VAL A 148 -0.17 2.86 16.92
N ALA A 149 -1.35 3.48 16.77
CA ALA A 149 -1.48 4.74 16.05
C ALA A 149 -1.23 5.90 17.02
N TYR A 150 -0.53 6.94 16.56
CA TYR A 150 -0.23 8.13 17.38
C TYR A 150 -0.10 9.36 16.47
N LYS A 151 -0.31 10.53 17.06
CA LYS A 151 -0.16 11.82 16.37
C LYS A 151 1.23 12.39 16.64
N LYS A 152 1.86 12.90 15.58
CA LYS A 152 3.18 13.52 15.64
C LYS A 152 3.28 14.60 14.57
N THR A 153 3.95 15.71 14.89
CA THR A 153 4.37 16.70 13.91
C THR A 153 5.67 16.23 13.26
N GLN A 154 5.73 16.31 11.94
CA GLN A 154 6.92 15.92 11.16
C GLN A 154 7.05 16.82 9.94
N ILE A 155 8.30 17.00 9.50
CA ILE A 155 8.58 17.67 8.23
C ILE A 155 8.16 16.75 7.09
N VAL A 156 7.36 17.27 6.18
CA VAL A 156 6.83 16.56 5.00
C VAL A 156 7.04 17.38 3.74
N ASN A 157 7.06 16.72 2.60
CA ASN A 157 7.03 17.37 1.30
C ASN A 157 5.62 17.93 1.05
N TRP A 158 5.51 19.23 0.90
CA TRP A 158 4.24 19.92 0.66
C TRP A 158 4.19 20.52 -0.74
N ASP A 159 3.14 20.18 -1.49
CA ASP A 159 2.85 20.82 -2.76
C ASP A 159 1.93 22.02 -2.53
N PRO A 160 2.40 23.28 -2.78
CA PRO A 160 1.62 24.48 -2.50
C PRO A 160 0.48 24.70 -3.49
N VAL A 161 0.53 24.11 -4.69
CA VAL A 161 -0.51 24.21 -5.74
C VAL A 161 -1.60 23.19 -5.50
N ASP A 162 -1.24 21.93 -5.31
CA ASP A 162 -2.17 20.84 -5.03
C ASP A 162 -2.65 20.83 -3.57
N GLN A 163 -2.03 21.64 -2.70
CA GLN A 163 -2.32 21.74 -1.26
C GLN A 163 -2.36 20.36 -0.57
N THR A 164 -1.35 19.53 -0.86
CA THR A 164 -1.28 18.16 -0.35
C THR A 164 0.15 17.77 0.05
N VAL A 165 0.23 16.77 0.92
CA VAL A 165 1.51 16.12 1.27
C VAL A 165 1.88 15.11 0.18
N LEU A 166 3.14 15.13 -0.24
CA LEU A 166 3.69 14.21 -1.22
C LEU A 166 4.62 13.18 -0.55
N ALA A 167 4.49 11.92 -0.96
CA ALA A 167 5.51 10.90 -0.68
C ALA A 167 6.80 11.24 -1.45
N ASN A 168 7.93 10.68 -1.02
CA ASN A 168 9.22 10.96 -1.68
C ASN A 168 9.22 10.56 -3.17
N GLU A 169 8.51 9.48 -3.51
CA GLU A 169 8.36 8.99 -4.89
C GLU A 169 7.53 9.93 -5.78
N GLN A 170 6.79 10.85 -5.17
CA GLN A 170 5.97 11.84 -5.86
C GLN A 170 6.70 13.19 -6.03
N VAL A 171 7.95 13.26 -5.60
CA VAL A 171 8.82 14.43 -5.81
C VAL A 171 9.85 14.09 -6.87
N ILE A 172 9.78 14.76 -8.02
CA ILE A 172 10.69 14.57 -9.16
C ILE A 172 11.46 15.88 -9.37
N ASP A 173 12.77 15.82 -9.26
CA ASP A 173 13.65 16.99 -9.39
C ASP A 173 13.23 18.19 -8.50
N GLY A 174 12.83 17.89 -7.25
CA GLY A 174 12.36 18.87 -6.29
C GLY A 174 10.97 19.46 -6.57
N ARG A 175 10.22 18.86 -7.49
CA ARG A 175 8.89 19.32 -7.91
C ARG A 175 7.83 18.26 -7.68
N GLY A 176 6.62 18.68 -7.39
CA GLY A 176 5.46 17.81 -7.34
C GLY A 176 5.20 17.14 -8.70
N TRP A 177 5.08 15.83 -8.69
CA TRP A 177 4.91 15.00 -9.89
C TRP A 177 3.69 15.36 -10.76
N ARG A 178 2.67 15.96 -10.14
CA ARG A 178 1.40 16.36 -10.77
C ARG A 178 1.36 17.83 -11.12
N SER A 179 1.62 18.71 -10.15
CA SER A 179 1.52 20.14 -10.32
C SER A 179 2.72 20.76 -11.04
N GLY A 180 3.90 20.12 -10.95
CA GLY A 180 5.18 20.70 -11.38
C GLY A 180 5.69 21.85 -10.49
N ALA A 181 4.97 22.19 -9.39
CA ALA A 181 5.38 23.21 -8.44
C ALA A 181 6.61 22.77 -7.63
N LEU A 182 7.44 23.71 -7.22
CA LEU A 182 8.50 23.44 -6.27
C LEU A 182 7.90 22.98 -4.95
N VAL A 183 8.42 21.86 -4.43
CA VAL A 183 7.98 21.28 -3.17
C VAL A 183 8.57 22.07 -2.01
N GLU A 184 7.75 22.34 -1.01
CA GLU A 184 8.15 22.99 0.23
C GLU A 184 8.30 21.97 1.35
N GLN A 185 9.25 22.18 2.26
CA GLN A 185 9.34 21.43 3.50
C GLN A 185 8.46 22.09 4.57
N ARG A 186 7.40 21.40 5.04
CA ARG A 186 6.50 21.92 6.06
C ARG A 186 6.38 21.00 7.24
N GLU A 187 6.31 21.56 8.43
CA GLU A 187 5.94 20.82 9.64
C GLU A 187 4.42 20.67 9.72
N ILE A 188 3.94 19.44 9.53
CA ILE A 188 2.51 19.14 9.57
C ILE A 188 2.24 18.05 10.60
N PRO A 189 1.21 18.20 11.46
CA PRO A 189 0.78 17.14 12.35
C PRO A 189 0.08 16.04 11.54
N GLY A 190 0.49 14.80 11.73
CA GLY A 190 -0.08 13.63 11.07
C GLY A 190 -0.17 12.43 12.00
N TYR A 191 -0.86 11.39 11.55
CA TYR A 191 -0.91 10.13 12.26
C TYR A 191 0.15 9.17 11.72
N TYR A 192 0.76 8.44 12.65
CA TYR A 192 1.82 7.47 12.40
C TYR A 192 1.51 6.16 13.10
N LEU A 193 2.03 5.06 12.56
CA LEU A 193 1.91 3.73 13.15
C LEU A 193 3.27 3.26 13.68
N ARG A 194 3.32 2.72 14.89
CA ARG A 194 4.53 2.17 15.52
C ARG A 194 4.87 0.78 14.98
N ILE A 195 4.96 0.65 13.66
CA ILE A 195 5.17 -0.66 13.02
C ILE A 195 6.50 -1.32 13.40
N THR A 196 7.53 -0.52 13.68
CA THR A 196 8.87 -1.02 14.04
C THR A 196 8.92 -1.77 15.37
N GLN A 197 7.94 -1.57 16.25
CA GLN A 197 7.86 -2.33 17.51
C GLN A 197 7.59 -3.82 17.28
N TYR A 198 7.06 -4.18 16.13
CA TYR A 198 6.75 -5.56 15.74
C TYR A 198 7.85 -6.21 14.87
N ALA A 199 8.94 -5.50 14.59
CA ALA A 199 9.95 -5.97 13.64
C ALA A 199 10.58 -7.32 14.03
N GLU A 200 10.91 -7.50 15.31
CA GLU A 200 11.47 -8.77 15.81
C GLU A 200 10.45 -9.92 15.75
N GLU A 201 9.20 -9.66 16.14
CA GLU A 201 8.12 -10.63 16.08
C GLU A 201 7.85 -11.05 14.62
N LEU A 202 7.75 -10.08 13.71
CA LEU A 202 7.56 -10.34 12.28
C LEU A 202 8.72 -11.13 11.69
N LEU A 203 9.96 -10.80 12.06
CA LEU A 203 11.15 -11.51 11.57
C LEU A 203 11.15 -12.97 12.02
N SER A 204 10.85 -13.23 13.29
CA SER A 204 10.78 -14.60 13.82
C SER A 204 9.59 -15.38 13.26
N ALA A 205 8.44 -14.73 13.07
CA ALA A 205 7.24 -15.36 12.52
C ALA A 205 7.42 -15.86 11.06
N ILE A 206 8.33 -15.26 10.28
CA ILE A 206 8.63 -15.73 8.91
C ILE A 206 9.05 -17.19 8.90
N ASP A 207 9.74 -17.67 9.95
CA ASP A 207 10.22 -19.04 10.04
C ASP A 207 9.09 -20.06 10.22
N THR A 208 7.90 -19.61 10.63
CA THR A 208 6.71 -20.46 10.82
C THR A 208 5.78 -20.47 9.60
N LEU A 209 6.11 -19.73 8.54
CA LEU A 209 5.28 -19.61 7.34
C LEU A 209 5.63 -20.68 6.30
N ASP A 210 5.39 -21.94 6.64
CA ASP A 210 5.75 -23.09 5.78
C ASP A 210 5.04 -23.09 4.42
N GLY A 211 3.86 -22.50 4.33
CA GLY A 211 3.11 -22.34 3.08
C GLY A 211 3.61 -21.24 2.15
N TRP A 212 4.59 -20.44 2.59
CA TRP A 212 5.13 -19.36 1.78
C TRP A 212 6.35 -19.81 0.96
N PRO A 213 6.46 -19.41 -0.32
CA PRO A 213 7.65 -19.68 -1.11
C PRO A 213 8.91 -19.10 -0.46
N ASP A 214 10.02 -19.83 -0.51
CA ASP A 214 11.31 -19.41 0.08
C ASP A 214 11.78 -18.05 -0.41
N ARG A 215 11.56 -17.76 -1.69
CA ARG A 215 11.89 -16.46 -2.28
C ARG A 215 11.15 -15.31 -1.56
N VAL A 216 9.86 -15.51 -1.25
CA VAL A 216 9.05 -14.50 -0.56
C VAL A 216 9.53 -14.33 0.87
N ARG A 217 9.79 -15.42 1.59
CA ARG A 217 10.35 -15.35 2.97
C ARG A 217 11.68 -14.61 2.99
N THR A 218 12.56 -14.88 2.03
CA THR A 218 13.84 -14.17 1.89
C THR A 218 13.66 -12.68 1.62
N MET A 219 12.72 -12.31 0.72
CA MET A 219 12.41 -10.89 0.46
C MET A 219 11.92 -10.18 1.71
N GLN A 220 11.06 -10.81 2.52
CA GLN A 220 10.55 -10.23 3.76
C GLN A 220 11.66 -10.05 4.81
N ARG A 221 12.55 -11.03 4.99
CA ARG A 221 13.72 -10.89 5.87
C ARG A 221 14.61 -9.74 5.45
N ASN A 222 14.91 -9.63 4.17
CA ASN A 222 15.75 -8.55 3.64
C ASN A 222 15.07 -7.17 3.81
N TRP A 223 13.76 -7.11 3.66
CA TRP A 223 13.00 -5.87 3.86
C TRP A 223 13.01 -5.42 5.32
N ILE A 224 12.81 -6.33 6.27
CA ILE A 224 12.90 -6.03 7.71
C ILE A 224 14.33 -5.61 8.07
N GLY A 225 15.34 -6.25 7.49
CA GLY A 225 16.73 -5.77 7.47
C GLY A 225 17.33 -5.60 8.85
N LYS A 226 17.20 -6.62 9.74
CA LYS A 226 17.82 -6.56 11.06
C LYS A 226 19.34 -6.36 10.95
N ALA A 227 19.83 -5.27 11.51
CA ALA A 227 21.25 -4.96 11.60
C ALA A 227 21.67 -4.78 13.05
N SER A 228 22.84 -5.29 13.40
CA SER A 228 23.48 -5.06 14.69
C SER A 228 24.73 -4.20 14.50
N GLY A 229 24.90 -3.21 15.38
CA GLY A 229 26.03 -2.30 15.30
C GLY A 229 26.21 -1.51 16.57
N VAL A 230 27.12 -0.56 16.52
CA VAL A 230 27.47 0.31 17.65
C VAL A 230 27.06 1.75 17.34
N ARG A 231 26.38 2.37 18.30
CA ARG A 231 26.13 3.81 18.29
C ARG A 231 27.21 4.49 19.12
N LEU A 232 27.89 5.43 18.51
CA LEU A 232 28.95 6.21 19.15
C LEU A 232 28.82 7.70 18.80
N ALA A 233 29.54 8.55 19.49
CA ALA A 233 29.50 9.99 19.25
C ALA A 233 30.89 10.55 19.02
N PHE A 234 31.04 11.38 17.99
CA PHE A 234 32.19 12.26 17.85
C PHE A 234 31.93 13.60 18.55
N ALA A 235 32.85 14.04 19.37
CA ALA A 235 32.75 15.32 20.06
C ALA A 235 33.05 16.49 19.11
N HIS A 236 32.23 17.56 19.23
CA HIS A 236 32.50 18.83 18.52
C HIS A 236 32.20 20.03 19.43
N ARG A 237 32.62 21.23 19.01
CA ARG A 237 32.42 22.47 19.75
C ARG A 237 31.61 23.51 18.98
N ILE A 238 30.84 23.04 17.99
CA ILE A 238 30.03 23.91 17.13
C ILE A 238 28.82 24.40 17.93
N ARG A 239 28.59 25.73 17.89
CA ARG A 239 27.48 26.39 18.58
C ARG A 239 26.46 26.94 17.60
N ASP A 240 25.23 27.01 18.03
CA ASP A 240 24.14 27.68 17.30
C ASP A 240 24.24 29.20 17.47
N ALA A 241 23.26 29.93 16.91
CA ALA A 241 23.18 31.39 17.02
C ALA A 241 22.94 31.91 18.45
N SER A 242 22.52 31.03 19.37
CA SER A 242 22.29 31.33 20.80
C SER A 242 23.50 30.94 21.67
N GLU A 243 24.67 30.67 21.06
CA GLU A 243 25.90 30.23 21.73
C GLU A 243 25.78 28.89 22.47
N GLN A 244 24.73 28.08 22.20
CA GLN A 244 24.57 26.76 22.77
C GLN A 244 25.22 25.69 21.86
N LEU A 245 25.80 24.67 22.49
CA LEU A 245 26.36 23.54 21.75
C LEU A 245 25.23 22.78 21.01
N ILE A 246 25.34 22.68 19.68
CA ILE A 246 24.41 21.88 18.89
C ILE A 246 24.53 20.41 19.34
N ASP A 247 23.39 19.76 19.56
CA ASP A 247 23.28 18.36 20.03
C ASP A 247 24.20 18.04 21.23
N ALA A 248 24.33 18.99 22.16
CA ALA A 248 25.20 18.90 23.34
C ALA A 248 26.69 18.61 22.97
N GLY A 249 27.13 19.07 21.80
CA GLY A 249 28.50 18.86 21.29
C GLY A 249 28.82 17.43 20.84
N LYS A 250 27.81 16.67 20.42
CA LYS A 250 27.96 15.26 20.01
C LYS A 250 27.34 15.01 18.66
N LEU A 251 28.16 14.59 17.69
CA LEU A 251 27.69 14.04 16.43
C LEU A 251 27.52 12.52 16.59
N TRP A 252 26.28 12.07 16.70
CA TRP A 252 25.95 10.66 16.86
C TRP A 252 25.97 9.95 15.51
N VAL A 253 26.69 8.82 15.47
CA VAL A 253 26.76 7.94 14.31
C VAL A 253 26.44 6.50 14.71
N PHE A 254 25.96 5.73 13.75
CA PHE A 254 25.76 4.29 13.89
C PHE A 254 26.63 3.57 12.86
N THR A 255 27.32 2.53 13.27
CA THR A 255 28.13 1.70 12.35
C THR A 255 27.98 0.23 12.67
N THR A 256 27.93 -0.60 11.62
CA THR A 256 28.07 -2.07 11.72
C THR A 256 29.54 -2.51 11.68
N ARG A 257 30.46 -1.58 11.43
CA ARG A 257 31.93 -1.82 11.27
C ARG A 257 32.72 -0.99 12.28
N VAL A 258 32.48 -1.25 13.57
CA VAL A 258 33.21 -0.57 14.64
C VAL A 258 34.74 -0.84 14.59
N ASP A 259 35.13 -1.96 14.03
CA ASP A 259 36.51 -2.36 13.79
C ASP A 259 37.27 -1.37 12.90
N THR A 260 36.60 -0.59 12.04
CA THR A 260 37.21 0.41 11.16
C THR A 260 37.24 1.81 11.76
N LEU A 261 36.78 2.00 12.99
CA LEU A 261 36.65 3.31 13.62
C LEU A 261 37.93 4.13 13.66
N MET A 262 39.07 3.49 13.86
CA MET A 262 40.35 4.16 13.92
C MET A 262 40.85 4.73 12.57
N GLY A 263 40.18 4.31 11.46
CA GLY A 263 40.46 4.82 10.12
C GLY A 263 39.53 5.96 9.69
N VAL A 264 38.63 6.43 10.54
CA VAL A 264 37.68 7.50 10.20
C VAL A 264 38.40 8.83 10.03
N THR A 265 38.24 9.45 8.86
CA THR A 265 38.83 10.74 8.53
C THR A 265 37.81 11.86 8.36
N PHE A 266 36.53 11.51 8.10
CA PHE A 266 35.40 12.46 8.00
C PHE A 266 34.09 11.78 8.34
N CYS A 267 33.08 12.61 8.63
CA CYS A 267 31.69 12.18 8.78
C CYS A 267 30.82 12.99 7.82
N ALA A 268 30.02 12.30 7.01
CA ALA A 268 28.98 12.92 6.20
C ALA A 268 27.70 13.08 7.04
N ILE A 269 27.02 14.19 6.87
CA ILE A 269 25.74 14.50 7.52
C ILE A 269 24.68 14.84 6.46
N SER A 270 23.42 14.61 6.78
CA SER A 270 22.33 14.98 5.85
C SER A 270 22.17 16.51 5.77
N PRO A 271 21.65 17.06 4.66
CA PRO A 271 21.32 18.48 4.52
C PRO A 271 20.42 19.02 5.64
N GLY A 272 19.47 18.22 6.12
CA GLY A 272 18.59 18.57 7.21
C GLY A 272 19.18 18.53 8.62
N HIS A 273 20.45 18.13 8.78
CA HIS A 273 21.09 18.07 10.08
C HIS A 273 21.36 19.47 10.66
N ALA A 274 21.24 19.64 11.98
CA ALA A 274 21.45 20.95 12.62
C ALA A 274 22.85 21.54 12.33
N LEU A 275 23.88 20.73 12.22
CA LEU A 275 25.22 21.17 11.84
C LEU A 275 25.30 21.67 10.39
N ALA A 276 24.57 21.05 9.45
CA ALA A 276 24.52 21.52 8.07
C ALA A 276 23.78 22.86 7.97
N ARG A 277 22.66 23.01 8.66
CA ARG A 277 21.94 24.31 8.74
C ARG A 277 22.82 25.40 9.33
N ARG A 278 23.60 25.08 10.38
CA ARG A 278 24.54 26.05 10.96
C ARG A 278 25.65 26.45 9.99
N ALA A 279 26.15 25.51 9.19
CA ALA A 279 27.13 25.81 8.15
C ALA A 279 26.57 26.76 7.09
N LEU A 280 25.33 26.57 6.66
CA LEU A 280 24.64 27.48 5.71
C LEU A 280 24.40 28.89 6.29
N GLU A 281 24.07 29.00 7.59
CA GLU A 281 23.96 30.29 8.27
C GLU A 281 25.29 31.07 8.28
N LEU A 282 26.40 30.35 8.41
CA LEU A 282 27.75 30.94 8.44
C LEU A 282 28.30 31.25 7.05
N ASP A 283 27.97 30.42 6.08
CA ASP A 283 28.40 30.60 4.69
C ASP A 283 27.27 30.18 3.70
N PRO A 284 26.42 31.13 3.27
CA PRO A 284 25.33 30.85 2.34
C PRO A 284 25.77 30.29 0.98
N ARG A 285 27.05 30.42 0.60
CA ARG A 285 27.57 29.87 -0.66
C ARG A 285 27.56 28.35 -0.70
N LEU A 286 27.44 27.71 0.46
CA LEU A 286 27.33 26.25 0.57
C LEU A 286 25.94 25.73 0.14
N GLU A 287 24.95 26.60 -0.10
CA GLU A 287 23.58 26.16 -0.45
C GLU A 287 23.54 25.29 -1.72
N SER A 288 24.42 25.56 -2.68
CA SER A 288 24.53 24.72 -3.89
C SER A 288 25.21 23.36 -3.69
N GLN A 289 25.76 23.11 -2.51
CA GLN A 289 26.50 21.88 -2.15
C GLN A 289 25.78 21.03 -1.10
N VAL A 290 24.72 21.55 -0.50
CA VAL A 290 23.87 20.92 0.51
C VAL A 290 22.49 20.66 -0.05
#